data_7ad254d8cce919fbdbbdec2148d6aea0
#
_entry.id   7ad254d8cce919fbdbbdec2148d6aea0
#
_cell.length_a   1.000
_cell.length_b   1.000
_cell.length_c   1.000
_cell.angle_alpha   90.00
_cell.angle_beta   90.00
_cell.angle_gamma   90.00
#
_symmetry.space_group_name_H-M   'P 1'
#
loop_
_entity.id
_entity.type
_entity.pdbx_description
1 polymer ?
#
loop_
_entity_poly.entity_id
_entity_poly.type
_entity_poly.pdbx_seq_one_letter_code
_entity_poly.pdbx_strand_id
1 'polypeptide(L)'
;MTEPLLTIDDLAVSYRARRERRTALEGLSLELGRGEVLALVGESGSGKSTTAQSIIGLLPEGGRIDRGSIALRLAGGPIDLARLEGRALEDIRGRRVALVPQDPGTSLNPVQTIGASVAAPLRIHRWGRPEAIRRRVVELLDRVGLDDPERRARQHPHELSGGMRQRALIAAAIALEPELIIADEPTSALDVTVQRRILDLLDDLRGELGSSVLLITHDLAVAAERADAIAVLRGGRLEEAGPTRAVLEQPASRYTATLLADAPALADESPRVPRPPAAPFVVVERLVHEYGRGADAHRAVDDVGFGIERGTTHALVGESGSGKTTIGRAVAGFHAPSAGGIRIGHRDVVAARRDRSLRRVVQLVSQNPFASLDPRRTVAQSIGEPLQNLGAPDGRRLDRRELASRVSAAIAHVALPPDAGDRLPRELSGGQRQRVAIARALIIEPAVVVLDEAVSALDVTVQAQILALLERLQGELGLTYLFITHDLAVVRRIADTVTVLRQGRVVETGTAEQVLLRPRHDYTRALLDAVPSPDWLRTPSAAGIDPTPLEVA
;
A
#
# COMPACT_ATOMS: atom_id res chain seq x y z
N MET A 1 16.78 33.82 -4.09
CA MET A 1 15.93 32.62 -4.37
C MET A 1 16.48 31.98 -5.63
N THR A 2 16.91 30.75 -5.57
CA THR A 2 17.37 29.97 -6.73
C THR A 2 16.16 29.67 -7.62
N GLU A 3 16.31 29.87 -8.94
CA GLU A 3 15.25 29.59 -9.90
C GLU A 3 14.86 28.09 -9.86
N PRO A 4 13.53 27.75 -9.90
CA PRO A 4 13.07 26.38 -9.84
C PRO A 4 13.56 25.54 -11.05
N LEU A 5 13.78 24.23 -10.83
CA LEU A 5 14.10 23.28 -11.90
C LEU A 5 12.86 22.99 -12.75
N LEU A 6 11.73 22.72 -12.11
CA LEU A 6 10.44 22.43 -12.76
C LEU A 6 9.40 23.45 -12.31
N THR A 7 8.70 24.06 -13.28
CA THR A 7 7.54 24.92 -13.02
C THR A 7 6.37 24.42 -13.84
N ILE A 8 5.27 24.09 -13.19
CA ILE A 8 3.98 23.80 -13.82
C ILE A 8 3.09 25.01 -13.58
N ASP A 9 2.47 25.54 -14.64
CA ASP A 9 1.60 26.72 -14.57
C ASP A 9 0.28 26.44 -15.26
N ASP A 10 -0.83 26.61 -14.50
CA ASP A 10 -2.23 26.47 -14.93
C ASP A 10 -2.52 25.20 -15.74
N LEU A 11 -1.88 24.05 -15.37
CA LEU A 11 -1.99 22.82 -16.12
C LEU A 11 -3.40 22.21 -16.00
N ALA A 12 -4.06 22.02 -17.13
CA ALA A 12 -5.34 21.31 -17.22
C ALA A 12 -5.22 20.11 -18.16
N VAL A 13 -5.69 18.95 -17.69
CA VAL A 13 -5.63 17.68 -18.43
C VAL A 13 -6.97 16.98 -18.39
N SER A 14 -7.43 16.46 -19.53
CA SER A 14 -8.65 15.69 -19.62
C SER A 14 -8.48 14.39 -20.41
N TYR A 15 -9.32 13.41 -20.09
CA TYR A 15 -9.38 12.10 -20.76
C TYR A 15 -10.71 11.93 -21.49
N ARG A 16 -10.66 11.28 -22.66
CA ARG A 16 -11.86 10.91 -23.41
C ARG A 16 -12.53 9.70 -22.74
N ALA A 17 -13.75 9.89 -22.23
CA ALA A 17 -14.58 8.84 -21.63
C ALA A 17 -15.84 8.63 -22.47
N ARG A 18 -15.88 7.61 -23.31
CA ARG A 18 -17.00 7.33 -24.24
C ARG A 18 -17.31 8.53 -25.15
N ARG A 19 -18.34 9.33 -24.82
CA ARG A 19 -18.77 10.51 -25.58
C ARG A 19 -18.41 11.85 -24.93
N GLU A 20 -17.91 11.83 -23.71
CA GLU A 20 -17.58 13.03 -22.92
C GLU A 20 -16.10 13.07 -22.57
N ARG A 21 -15.60 14.24 -22.22
CA ARG A 21 -14.27 14.40 -21.64
C ARG A 21 -14.42 14.59 -20.12
N ARG A 22 -13.58 13.89 -19.38
CA ARG A 22 -13.46 14.05 -17.92
C ARG A 22 -12.17 14.76 -17.60
N THR A 23 -12.28 15.87 -16.88
CA THR A 23 -11.12 16.60 -16.36
C THR A 23 -10.44 15.77 -15.27
N ALA A 24 -9.12 15.62 -15.39
CA ALA A 24 -8.28 14.94 -14.42
C ALA A 24 -7.39 15.93 -13.66
N LEU A 25 -6.98 17.04 -14.30
CA LEU A 25 -6.29 18.15 -13.68
C LEU A 25 -6.97 19.46 -14.11
N GLU A 26 -7.13 20.37 -13.16
CA GLU A 26 -7.82 21.63 -13.38
C GLU A 26 -7.04 22.80 -12.77
N GLY A 27 -6.15 23.42 -13.58
CA GLY A 27 -5.39 24.58 -13.17
C GLY A 27 -4.31 24.30 -12.13
N LEU A 28 -3.60 23.17 -12.27
CA LEU A 28 -2.50 22.82 -11.38
C LEU A 28 -1.30 23.73 -11.63
N SER A 29 -0.85 24.44 -10.57
CA SER A 29 0.40 25.18 -10.56
C SER A 29 1.27 24.73 -9.40
N LEU A 30 2.55 24.39 -9.67
CA LEU A 30 3.53 23.99 -8.66
C LEU A 30 4.96 24.24 -9.15
N GLU A 31 5.89 24.35 -8.20
CA GLU A 31 7.30 24.52 -8.45
C GLU A 31 8.12 23.48 -7.70
N LEU A 32 9.22 23.04 -8.28
CA LEU A 32 10.22 22.16 -7.66
C LEU A 32 11.61 22.79 -7.84
N GLY A 33 12.27 23.05 -6.73
CA GLY A 33 13.62 23.58 -6.68
C GLY A 33 14.69 22.56 -7.11
N ARG A 34 15.91 23.05 -7.39
CA ARG A 34 17.05 22.17 -7.69
C ARG A 34 17.54 21.46 -6.44
N GLY A 35 17.74 20.13 -6.55
CA GLY A 35 18.16 19.27 -5.44
C GLY A 35 17.09 19.08 -4.37
N GLU A 36 15.85 19.54 -4.59
CA GLU A 36 14.73 19.47 -3.68
C GLU A 36 13.89 18.19 -3.92
N VAL A 37 13.24 17.72 -2.87
CA VAL A 37 12.19 16.70 -2.93
C VAL A 37 10.84 17.36 -2.72
N LEU A 38 9.99 17.35 -3.74
CA LEU A 38 8.59 17.77 -3.64
C LEU A 38 7.72 16.52 -3.58
N ALA A 39 6.99 16.33 -2.47
CA ALA A 39 5.98 15.28 -2.39
C ALA A 39 4.63 15.75 -2.94
N LEU A 40 4.08 14.98 -3.87
CA LEU A 40 2.73 15.17 -4.39
C LEU A 40 1.81 14.14 -3.75
N VAL A 41 0.94 14.57 -2.83
CA VAL A 41 0.09 13.69 -2.02
C VAL A 41 -1.39 13.91 -2.28
N GLY A 42 -2.23 12.96 -1.90
CA GLY A 42 -3.70 13.03 -2.04
C GLY A 42 -4.31 11.65 -2.28
N GLU A 43 -5.63 11.58 -2.30
CA GLU A 43 -6.39 10.34 -2.52
C GLU A 43 -6.16 9.72 -3.90
N SER A 44 -6.57 8.46 -4.06
CA SER A 44 -6.58 7.79 -5.37
C SER A 44 -7.48 8.55 -6.34
N GLY A 45 -6.98 8.78 -7.57
CA GLY A 45 -7.71 9.57 -8.57
C GLY A 45 -7.64 11.09 -8.39
N SER A 46 -6.84 11.62 -7.46
CA SER A 46 -6.66 13.08 -7.29
C SER A 46 -5.85 13.75 -8.41
N GLY A 47 -5.24 12.99 -9.33
CA GLY A 47 -4.48 13.54 -10.46
C GLY A 47 -2.96 13.38 -10.38
N LYS A 48 -2.41 12.78 -9.32
CA LYS A 48 -0.95 12.63 -9.09
C LYS A 48 -0.22 11.96 -10.26
N SER A 49 -0.62 10.74 -10.64
CA SER A 49 0.00 10.03 -11.77
C SER A 49 -0.27 10.72 -13.11
N THR A 50 -1.41 11.44 -13.26
CA THR A 50 -1.66 12.28 -14.43
C THR A 50 -0.64 13.43 -14.52
N THR A 51 -0.26 14.03 -13.40
CA THR A 51 0.79 15.05 -13.34
C THR A 51 2.14 14.46 -13.79
N ALA A 52 2.55 13.31 -13.24
CA ALA A 52 3.77 12.62 -13.66
C ALA A 52 3.78 12.32 -15.18
N GLN A 53 2.69 11.75 -15.67
CA GLN A 53 2.53 11.38 -17.08
C GLN A 53 2.52 12.61 -18.01
N SER A 54 1.99 13.75 -17.55
CA SER A 54 2.03 15.02 -18.29
C SER A 54 3.45 15.54 -18.43
N ILE A 55 4.25 15.51 -17.35
CA ILE A 55 5.65 15.97 -17.34
C ILE A 55 6.50 15.18 -18.35
N ILE A 56 6.32 13.85 -18.40
CA ILE A 56 7.09 13.00 -19.32
C ILE A 56 6.41 12.79 -20.68
N GLY A 57 5.24 13.42 -20.91
CA GLY A 57 4.48 13.31 -22.16
C GLY A 57 3.98 11.88 -22.46
N LEU A 58 3.62 11.10 -21.44
CA LEU A 58 3.11 9.72 -21.55
C LEU A 58 1.66 9.60 -21.06
N LEU A 59 0.83 10.59 -21.38
CA LEU A 59 -0.60 10.47 -21.12
C LEU A 59 -1.19 9.25 -21.86
N PRO A 60 -2.05 8.44 -21.23
CA PRO A 60 -2.75 7.33 -21.87
C PRO A 60 -3.56 7.78 -23.08
N GLU A 61 -3.95 6.82 -23.92
CA GLU A 61 -4.79 7.08 -25.09
C GLU A 61 -6.07 7.83 -24.71
N GLY A 62 -6.35 8.92 -25.43
CA GLY A 62 -7.46 9.83 -25.15
C GLY A 62 -7.14 10.92 -24.12
N GLY A 63 -5.98 10.88 -23.47
CA GLY A 63 -5.46 11.95 -22.60
C GLY A 63 -4.89 13.11 -23.42
N ARG A 64 -5.10 14.34 -22.94
CA ARG A 64 -4.53 15.51 -23.59
C ARG A 64 -4.37 16.65 -22.56
N ILE A 65 -3.31 17.44 -22.73
CA ILE A 65 -3.15 18.72 -22.07
C ILE A 65 -4.09 19.72 -22.77
N ASP A 66 -5.04 20.28 -22.04
CA ASP A 66 -6.01 21.22 -22.59
C ASP A 66 -5.49 22.67 -22.52
N ARG A 67 -4.74 23.01 -21.46
CA ARG A 67 -4.06 24.30 -21.27
C ARG A 67 -2.93 24.20 -20.25
N GLY A 68 -2.15 25.27 -20.14
CA GLY A 68 -1.03 25.40 -19.21
C GLY A 68 0.32 25.07 -19.84
N SER A 69 1.39 25.16 -19.04
CA SER A 69 2.75 24.90 -19.43
C SER A 69 3.49 24.05 -18.40
N ILE A 70 4.53 23.36 -18.84
CA ILE A 70 5.42 22.54 -18.00
C ILE A 70 6.86 22.93 -18.36
N ALA A 71 7.42 23.90 -17.66
CA ALA A 71 8.76 24.40 -17.93
C ALA A 71 9.82 23.63 -17.12
N LEU A 72 10.73 22.95 -17.82
CA LEU A 72 11.93 22.34 -17.27
C LEU A 72 13.14 23.25 -17.57
N ARG A 73 13.81 23.74 -16.53
CA ARG A 73 14.96 24.65 -16.66
C ARG A 73 16.27 23.88 -16.69
N LEU A 74 16.85 23.77 -17.87
CA LEU A 74 18.16 23.18 -18.11
C LEU A 74 19.26 24.26 -18.26
N ALA A 75 20.52 23.84 -18.41
CA ALA A 75 21.64 24.78 -18.62
C ALA A 75 21.46 25.69 -19.86
N GLY A 76 20.71 25.24 -20.87
CA GLY A 76 20.37 26.00 -22.07
C GLY A 76 19.13 26.90 -21.97
N GLY A 77 18.53 27.03 -20.80
CA GLY A 77 17.28 27.76 -20.54
C GLY A 77 16.07 26.86 -20.32
N PRO A 78 14.88 27.46 -20.10
CA PRO A 78 13.65 26.70 -19.88
C PRO A 78 13.14 26.07 -21.19
N ILE A 79 12.64 24.84 -21.08
CA ILE A 79 11.99 24.08 -22.16
C ILE A 79 10.57 23.75 -21.71
N ASP A 80 9.56 24.09 -22.52
CA ASP A 80 8.18 23.71 -22.24
C ASP A 80 7.90 22.28 -22.70
N LEU A 81 7.87 21.34 -21.75
CA LEU A 81 7.64 19.91 -22.00
C LEU A 81 6.24 19.62 -22.58
N ALA A 82 5.24 20.47 -22.26
CA ALA A 82 3.88 20.32 -22.76
C ALA A 82 3.75 20.50 -24.27
N ARG A 83 4.74 21.13 -24.89
CA ARG A 83 4.79 21.41 -26.34
C ARG A 83 5.74 20.52 -27.11
N LEU A 84 6.50 19.65 -26.41
CA LEU A 84 7.43 18.75 -27.09
C LEU A 84 6.69 17.54 -27.65
N GLU A 85 7.13 17.12 -28.84
CA GLU A 85 6.60 15.92 -29.52
C GLU A 85 7.74 15.06 -30.11
N GLY A 86 7.47 13.80 -30.36
CA GLY A 86 8.34 12.87 -31.06
C GLY A 86 9.76 12.83 -30.49
N ARG A 87 10.77 13.05 -31.35
CA ARG A 87 12.20 12.96 -30.98
C ARG A 87 12.63 13.94 -29.89
N ALA A 88 12.03 15.12 -29.84
CA ALA A 88 12.37 16.10 -28.81
C ALA A 88 12.00 15.60 -27.41
N LEU A 89 10.87 14.90 -27.25
CA LEU A 89 10.50 14.21 -26.01
C LEU A 89 11.40 13.00 -25.73
N GLU A 90 11.78 12.24 -26.76
CA GLU A 90 12.71 11.11 -26.59
C GLU A 90 14.06 11.57 -26.04
N ASP A 91 14.58 12.72 -26.48
CA ASP A 91 15.85 13.30 -25.98
C ASP A 91 15.78 13.73 -24.51
N ILE A 92 14.59 14.05 -24.00
CA ILE A 92 14.36 14.42 -22.62
C ILE A 92 14.19 13.20 -21.71
N ARG A 93 13.38 12.20 -22.16
CA ARG A 93 13.05 11.01 -21.39
C ARG A 93 14.28 10.17 -21.08
N GLY A 94 14.46 9.81 -19.82
CA GLY A 94 15.57 9.01 -19.32
C GLY A 94 16.89 9.80 -19.20
N ARG A 95 17.08 10.86 -19.98
CA ARG A 95 18.31 11.66 -19.97
C ARG A 95 18.22 12.89 -19.08
N ARG A 96 17.08 13.59 -19.08
CA ARG A 96 16.83 14.80 -18.27
C ARG A 96 15.75 14.55 -17.23
N VAL A 97 14.71 13.82 -17.60
CA VAL A 97 13.61 13.44 -16.74
C VAL A 97 13.48 11.92 -16.76
N ALA A 98 13.59 11.28 -15.61
CA ALA A 98 13.39 9.85 -15.47
C ALA A 98 12.13 9.56 -14.65
N LEU A 99 11.51 8.41 -14.92
CA LEU A 99 10.36 7.89 -14.18
C LEU A 99 10.73 6.58 -13.49
N VAL A 100 10.48 6.51 -12.20
CA VAL A 100 10.40 5.27 -11.43
C VAL A 100 8.91 4.94 -11.30
N PRO A 101 8.39 3.92 -11.98
CA PRO A 101 6.96 3.61 -12.03
C PRO A 101 6.49 2.88 -10.78
N GLN A 102 5.17 2.92 -10.54
CA GLN A 102 4.48 2.37 -9.36
C GLN A 102 4.59 0.84 -9.26
N ASP A 103 4.40 0.10 -10.35
CA ASP A 103 4.35 -1.37 -10.36
C ASP A 103 5.55 -1.98 -11.09
N PRO A 104 6.52 -2.55 -10.34
CA PRO A 104 7.67 -3.20 -10.95
C PRO A 104 7.31 -4.50 -11.69
N GLY A 105 6.15 -5.10 -11.40
CA GLY A 105 5.70 -6.33 -12.05
C GLY A 105 5.27 -6.12 -13.49
N THR A 106 4.61 -5.01 -13.78
CA THR A 106 4.11 -4.66 -15.12
C THR A 106 5.06 -3.77 -15.91
N SER A 107 6.00 -3.09 -15.24
CA SER A 107 6.92 -2.12 -15.88
C SER A 107 8.16 -2.78 -16.48
N LEU A 108 8.56 -3.94 -16.00
CA LEU A 108 9.64 -4.74 -16.59
C LEU A 108 9.09 -5.72 -17.61
N ASN A 109 9.74 -5.79 -18.79
CA ASN A 109 9.37 -6.76 -19.81
C ASN A 109 9.74 -8.19 -19.31
N PRO A 110 8.77 -9.11 -19.10
CA PRO A 110 9.00 -10.41 -18.49
C PRO A 110 9.89 -11.35 -19.33
N VAL A 111 10.02 -11.10 -20.64
CA VAL A 111 10.85 -11.90 -21.55
C VAL A 111 12.23 -11.30 -21.81
N GLN A 112 12.55 -10.17 -21.15
CA GLN A 112 13.88 -9.56 -21.19
C GLN A 112 14.61 -9.76 -19.88
N THR A 113 15.94 -9.85 -19.94
CA THR A 113 16.75 -9.87 -18.74
C THR A 113 16.78 -8.49 -18.06
N ILE A 114 17.06 -8.48 -16.76
CA ILE A 114 17.23 -7.26 -15.97
C ILE A 114 18.30 -6.36 -16.59
N GLY A 115 19.45 -6.92 -16.96
CA GLY A 115 20.51 -6.16 -17.61
C GLY A 115 20.10 -5.54 -18.95
N ALA A 116 19.22 -6.20 -19.71
CA ALA A 116 18.68 -5.64 -20.95
C ALA A 116 17.76 -4.44 -20.67
N SER A 117 16.95 -4.52 -19.62
CA SER A 117 16.06 -3.42 -19.19
C SER A 117 16.85 -2.22 -18.68
N VAL A 118 17.87 -2.42 -17.83
CA VAL A 118 18.75 -1.34 -17.34
C VAL A 118 19.59 -0.73 -18.47
N ALA A 119 19.99 -1.53 -19.46
CA ALA A 119 20.74 -1.04 -20.63
C ALA A 119 19.87 -0.24 -21.63
N ALA A 120 18.56 -0.35 -21.55
CA ALA A 120 17.66 0.25 -22.58
C ALA A 120 17.87 1.77 -22.73
N PRO A 121 17.83 2.60 -21.67
CA PRO A 121 18.07 4.04 -21.81
C PRO A 121 19.46 4.35 -22.37
N LEU A 122 20.50 3.62 -21.95
CA LEU A 122 21.87 3.82 -22.45
C LEU A 122 21.98 3.53 -23.95
N ARG A 123 21.26 2.50 -24.45
CA ARG A 123 21.22 2.15 -25.88
C ARG A 123 20.43 3.15 -26.71
N ILE A 124 19.24 3.55 -26.23
CA ILE A 124 18.37 4.52 -26.91
C ILE A 124 19.12 5.84 -27.12
N HIS A 125 19.81 6.32 -26.08
CA HIS A 125 20.57 7.59 -26.13
C HIS A 125 22.01 7.43 -26.65
N ARG A 126 22.40 6.25 -27.18
CA ARG A 126 23.72 6.00 -27.75
C ARG A 126 24.86 6.39 -26.83
N TRP A 127 24.72 6.08 -25.53
CA TRP A 127 25.65 6.50 -24.47
C TRP A 127 27.08 5.98 -24.67
N GLY A 128 27.24 4.83 -25.32
CA GLY A 128 28.57 4.26 -25.54
C GLY A 128 28.55 2.97 -26.34
N ARG A 129 29.72 2.33 -26.43
CA ARG A 129 29.87 1.02 -27.08
C ARG A 129 29.24 -0.11 -26.23
N PRO A 130 28.85 -1.25 -26.84
CA PRO A 130 28.18 -2.33 -26.12
C PRO A 130 28.89 -2.83 -24.85
N GLU A 131 30.23 -2.84 -24.86
CA GLU A 131 31.02 -3.24 -23.69
C GLU A 131 31.01 -2.24 -22.56
N ALA A 132 31.04 -0.95 -22.88
CA ALA A 132 30.89 0.14 -21.90
C ALA A 132 29.50 0.10 -21.26
N ILE A 133 28.46 -0.13 -22.07
CA ILE A 133 27.09 -0.29 -21.57
C ILE A 133 26.99 -1.49 -20.63
N ARG A 134 27.59 -2.64 -20.95
CA ARG A 134 27.58 -3.81 -20.06
C ARG A 134 28.22 -3.52 -18.72
N ARG A 135 29.38 -2.87 -18.70
CA ARG A 135 30.05 -2.45 -17.45
C ARG A 135 29.20 -1.50 -16.64
N ARG A 136 28.63 -0.46 -17.31
CA ARG A 136 27.76 0.51 -16.65
C ARG A 136 26.51 -0.13 -16.04
N VAL A 137 25.93 -1.15 -16.69
CA VAL A 137 24.79 -1.91 -16.14
C VAL A 137 25.17 -2.60 -14.84
N VAL A 138 26.33 -3.26 -14.77
CA VAL A 138 26.82 -3.93 -13.55
C VAL A 138 27.06 -2.90 -12.44
N GLU A 139 27.72 -1.78 -12.76
CA GLU A 139 27.93 -0.66 -11.82
C GLU A 139 26.60 -0.11 -11.28
N LEU A 140 25.58 0.08 -12.14
CA LEU A 140 24.26 0.57 -11.73
C LEU A 140 23.53 -0.43 -10.83
N LEU A 141 23.61 -1.73 -11.14
CA LEU A 141 22.98 -2.76 -10.31
C LEU A 141 23.67 -2.89 -8.94
N ASP A 142 24.99 -2.72 -8.90
CA ASP A 142 25.75 -2.64 -7.64
C ASP A 142 25.37 -1.40 -6.83
N ARG A 143 25.31 -0.24 -7.49
CA ARG A 143 24.93 1.05 -6.88
C ARG A 143 23.56 1.03 -6.22
N VAL A 144 22.60 0.32 -6.81
CA VAL A 144 21.27 0.12 -6.18
C VAL A 144 21.26 -1.02 -5.16
N GLY A 145 22.42 -1.56 -4.79
CA GLY A 145 22.57 -2.57 -3.74
C GLY A 145 22.02 -3.95 -4.10
N LEU A 146 22.07 -4.35 -5.37
CA LEU A 146 21.77 -5.72 -5.77
C LEU A 146 23.04 -6.59 -5.61
N ASP A 147 22.93 -7.62 -4.79
CA ASP A 147 23.98 -8.63 -4.60
C ASP A 147 24.26 -9.36 -5.92
N ASP A 148 25.54 -9.69 -6.18
CA ASP A 148 25.98 -10.39 -7.39
C ASP A 148 25.42 -9.75 -8.68
N PRO A 149 25.76 -8.45 -8.97
CA PRO A 149 25.13 -7.68 -10.04
C PRO A 149 25.27 -8.33 -11.43
N GLU A 150 26.37 -9.05 -11.68
CA GLU A 150 26.58 -9.77 -12.94
C GLU A 150 25.57 -10.91 -13.13
N ARG A 151 25.31 -11.68 -12.08
CA ARG A 151 24.29 -12.72 -12.09
C ARG A 151 22.91 -12.11 -12.23
N ARG A 152 22.60 -11.04 -11.45
CA ARG A 152 21.30 -10.36 -11.50
C ARG A 152 21.02 -9.79 -12.89
N ALA A 153 22.01 -9.25 -13.57
CA ALA A 153 21.88 -8.75 -14.94
C ALA A 153 21.38 -9.82 -15.94
N ARG A 154 21.68 -11.09 -15.70
CA ARG A 154 21.27 -12.22 -16.57
C ARG A 154 19.90 -12.78 -16.23
N GLN A 155 19.38 -12.51 -15.05
CA GLN A 155 18.09 -12.99 -14.59
C GLN A 155 16.92 -12.24 -15.26
N HIS A 156 15.75 -12.89 -15.25
CA HIS A 156 14.49 -12.31 -15.71
C HIS A 156 13.70 -11.76 -14.51
N PRO A 157 12.74 -10.85 -14.75
CA PRO A 157 11.96 -10.25 -13.66
C PRO A 157 11.29 -11.25 -12.71
N HIS A 158 10.79 -12.37 -13.21
CA HIS A 158 10.12 -13.39 -12.39
C HIS A 158 11.04 -14.12 -11.41
N GLU A 159 12.37 -14.05 -11.60
CA GLU A 159 13.37 -14.65 -10.72
C GLU A 159 13.79 -13.70 -9.56
N LEU A 160 13.29 -12.46 -9.54
CA LEU A 160 13.61 -11.44 -8.54
C LEU A 160 12.42 -11.17 -7.61
N SER A 161 12.72 -10.80 -6.35
CA SER A 161 11.73 -10.30 -5.42
C SER A 161 11.18 -8.93 -5.86
N GLY A 162 10.05 -8.48 -5.29
CA GLY A 162 9.46 -7.16 -5.58
C GLY A 162 10.45 -6.02 -5.37
N GLY A 163 11.12 -5.98 -4.23
CA GLY A 163 12.12 -4.96 -3.92
C GLY A 163 13.36 -5.01 -4.81
N MET A 164 13.78 -6.20 -5.28
CA MET A 164 14.87 -6.32 -6.25
C MET A 164 14.46 -5.80 -7.63
N ARG A 165 13.22 -6.06 -8.07
CA ARG A 165 12.67 -5.48 -9.32
C ARG A 165 12.61 -3.97 -9.25
N GLN A 166 12.16 -3.43 -8.10
CA GLN A 166 12.09 -1.97 -7.90
C GLN A 166 13.48 -1.33 -7.97
N ARG A 167 14.49 -1.93 -7.33
CA ARG A 167 15.89 -1.46 -7.43
C ARG A 167 16.41 -1.51 -8.86
N ALA A 168 16.06 -2.54 -9.63
CA ALA A 168 16.43 -2.62 -11.05
C ALA A 168 15.77 -1.51 -11.90
N LEU A 169 14.51 -1.12 -11.60
CA LEU A 169 13.86 0.03 -12.24
C LEU A 169 14.51 1.36 -11.86
N ILE A 170 14.92 1.52 -10.60
CA ILE A 170 15.68 2.69 -10.15
C ILE A 170 17.02 2.75 -10.89
N ALA A 171 17.75 1.62 -11.02
CA ALA A 171 18.98 1.54 -11.80
C ALA A 171 18.79 1.98 -13.25
N ALA A 172 17.68 1.59 -13.88
CA ALA A 172 17.33 2.02 -15.24
C ALA A 172 17.00 3.52 -15.29
N ALA A 173 16.29 4.04 -14.29
CA ALA A 173 15.91 5.45 -14.22
C ALA A 173 17.14 6.38 -14.08
N ILE A 174 18.13 6.00 -13.27
CA ILE A 174 19.33 6.82 -13.02
C ILE A 174 20.47 6.57 -14.03
N ALA A 175 20.28 5.68 -15.01
CA ALA A 175 21.34 5.22 -15.91
C ALA A 175 22.07 6.37 -16.65
N LEU A 176 21.35 7.44 -16.95
CA LEU A 176 21.85 8.63 -17.65
C LEU A 176 21.96 9.87 -16.74
N GLU A 177 21.89 9.71 -15.42
CA GLU A 177 22.05 10.76 -14.41
C GLU A 177 21.10 11.97 -14.67
N PRO A 178 19.76 11.75 -14.60
CA PRO A 178 18.78 12.78 -14.93
C PRO A 178 18.76 13.91 -13.89
N GLU A 179 18.39 15.13 -14.30
CA GLU A 179 18.21 16.27 -13.39
C GLU A 179 16.91 16.17 -12.58
N LEU A 180 15.88 15.50 -13.13
CA LEU A 180 14.61 15.26 -12.45
C LEU A 180 14.27 13.77 -12.42
N ILE A 181 14.02 13.24 -11.24
CA ILE A 181 13.49 11.90 -11.02
C ILE A 181 12.02 12.04 -10.58
N ILE A 182 11.11 11.45 -11.32
CA ILE A 182 9.71 11.30 -10.91
C ILE A 182 9.57 9.90 -10.33
N ALA A 183 9.27 9.81 -9.04
CA ALA A 183 9.05 8.54 -8.34
C ALA A 183 7.54 8.39 -8.06
N ASP A 184 6.85 7.63 -8.92
CA ASP A 184 5.39 7.41 -8.80
C ASP A 184 5.12 6.20 -7.91
N GLU A 185 4.80 6.45 -6.64
CA GLU A 185 4.57 5.45 -5.59
C GLU A 185 5.67 4.36 -5.56
N PRO A 186 6.96 4.74 -5.44
CA PRO A 186 8.09 3.82 -5.67
C PRO A 186 8.18 2.69 -4.67
N THR A 187 7.40 2.73 -3.60
CA THR A 187 7.43 1.76 -2.50
C THR A 187 6.08 1.08 -2.26
N SER A 188 5.07 1.35 -3.09
CA SER A 188 3.76 0.70 -2.96
C SER A 188 3.90 -0.84 -3.08
N ALA A 189 3.13 -1.57 -2.28
CA ALA A 189 3.17 -3.03 -2.19
C ALA A 189 4.51 -3.67 -1.73
N LEU A 190 5.43 -2.87 -1.16
CA LEU A 190 6.64 -3.36 -0.49
C LEU A 190 6.43 -3.39 1.03
N ASP A 191 7.12 -4.30 1.71
CA ASP A 191 7.18 -4.29 3.18
C ASP A 191 8.00 -3.10 3.69
N VAL A 192 7.76 -2.70 4.94
CA VAL A 192 8.32 -1.47 5.52
C VAL A 192 9.85 -1.43 5.52
N THR A 193 10.52 -2.59 5.64
CA THR A 193 11.99 -2.65 5.65
C THR A 193 12.57 -2.45 4.25
N VAL A 194 11.91 -3.00 3.22
CA VAL A 194 12.29 -2.78 1.81
C VAL A 194 11.92 -1.37 1.39
N GLN A 195 10.77 -0.85 1.81
CA GLN A 195 10.33 0.53 1.58
C GLN A 195 11.39 1.51 2.05
N ARG A 196 11.84 1.41 3.32
CA ARG A 196 12.89 2.28 3.87
C ARG A 196 14.16 2.24 3.04
N ARG A 197 14.66 1.05 2.71
CA ARG A 197 15.87 0.89 1.88
C ARG A 197 15.75 1.52 0.50
N ILE A 198 14.57 1.49 -0.11
CA ILE A 198 14.31 2.13 -1.41
C ILE A 198 14.31 3.65 -1.28
N LEU A 199 13.70 4.18 -0.21
CA LEU A 199 13.66 5.62 0.05
C LEU A 199 15.07 6.15 0.40
N ASP A 200 15.82 5.45 1.25
CA ASP A 200 17.21 5.78 1.57
C ASP A 200 18.08 5.80 0.30
N LEU A 201 17.92 4.78 -0.57
CA LEU A 201 18.61 4.72 -1.85
C LEU A 201 18.26 5.93 -2.75
N LEU A 202 17.00 6.35 -2.83
CA LEU A 202 16.61 7.51 -3.62
C LEU A 202 17.22 8.82 -3.08
N ASP A 203 17.30 8.96 -1.74
CA ASP A 203 17.94 10.11 -1.09
C ASP A 203 19.44 10.13 -1.34
N ASP A 204 20.14 8.99 -1.19
CA ASP A 204 21.57 8.88 -1.49
C ASP A 204 21.87 9.25 -2.95
N LEU A 205 21.10 8.67 -3.89
CA LEU A 205 21.22 8.94 -5.31
C LEU A 205 20.93 10.42 -5.66
N ARG A 206 19.92 11.03 -5.01
CA ARG A 206 19.64 12.47 -5.15
C ARG A 206 20.85 13.30 -4.73
N GLY A 207 21.42 13.01 -3.56
CA GLY A 207 22.59 13.71 -3.03
C GLY A 207 23.83 13.58 -3.94
N GLU A 208 24.10 12.37 -4.44
CA GLU A 208 25.24 12.09 -5.30
C GLU A 208 25.11 12.68 -6.71
N LEU A 209 23.90 12.64 -7.30
CA LEU A 209 23.66 13.11 -8.67
C LEU A 209 23.29 14.60 -8.74
N GLY A 210 22.95 15.23 -7.62
CA GLY A 210 22.37 16.57 -7.59
C GLY A 210 20.99 16.65 -8.28
N SER A 211 20.30 15.53 -8.39
CA SER A 211 18.96 15.46 -9.00
C SER A 211 17.91 16.03 -8.07
N SER A 212 16.79 16.51 -8.63
CA SER A 212 15.59 16.83 -7.87
C SER A 212 14.59 15.68 -7.98
N VAL A 213 13.73 15.49 -6.97
CA VAL A 213 12.77 14.39 -6.94
C VAL A 213 11.34 14.91 -6.83
N LEU A 214 10.48 14.51 -7.75
CA LEU A 214 9.03 14.61 -7.59
C LEU A 214 8.54 13.26 -7.04
N LEU A 215 8.30 13.20 -5.74
CA LEU A 215 7.84 12.00 -5.04
C LEU A 215 6.31 11.98 -5.01
N ILE A 216 5.70 11.06 -5.73
CA ILE A 216 4.27 10.83 -5.68
C ILE A 216 4.00 9.72 -4.69
N THR A 217 3.18 10.00 -3.69
CA THR A 217 2.79 9.00 -2.68
C THR A 217 1.39 9.29 -2.13
N HIS A 218 0.73 8.26 -1.64
CA HIS A 218 -0.46 8.39 -0.81
C HIS A 218 -0.12 8.30 0.69
N ASP A 219 1.13 7.98 1.03
CA ASP A 219 1.62 7.86 2.40
C ASP A 219 2.19 9.20 2.87
N LEU A 220 1.42 9.89 3.73
CA LEU A 220 1.83 11.17 4.32
C LEU A 220 3.02 11.05 5.26
N ALA A 221 3.24 9.89 5.89
CA ALA A 221 4.39 9.71 6.76
C ALA A 221 5.69 9.61 5.94
N VAL A 222 5.63 8.97 4.77
CA VAL A 222 6.74 8.98 3.81
C VAL A 222 7.02 10.40 3.31
N ALA A 223 5.98 11.16 2.94
CA ALA A 223 6.13 12.56 2.53
C ALA A 223 6.74 13.42 3.66
N ALA A 224 6.27 13.21 4.90
CA ALA A 224 6.75 13.92 6.09
C ALA A 224 8.23 13.67 6.40
N GLU A 225 8.71 12.44 6.17
CA GLU A 225 10.09 12.04 6.45
C GLU A 225 11.07 12.45 5.33
N ARG A 226 10.61 12.47 4.07
CA ARG A 226 11.51 12.54 2.90
C ARG A 226 11.42 13.82 2.09
N ALA A 227 10.33 14.59 2.20
CA ALA A 227 10.13 15.74 1.34
C ALA A 227 10.52 17.07 2.01
N ASP A 228 11.10 17.96 1.22
CA ASP A 228 11.37 19.35 1.62
C ASP A 228 10.07 20.18 1.57
N ALA A 229 9.22 19.90 0.57
CA ALA A 229 7.93 20.53 0.37
C ALA A 229 6.84 19.49 0.02
N ILE A 230 5.60 19.80 0.38
CA ILE A 230 4.41 18.97 0.08
C ILE A 230 3.43 19.79 -0.75
N ALA A 231 2.85 19.14 -1.76
CA ALA A 231 1.70 19.62 -2.52
C ALA A 231 0.55 18.62 -2.39
N VAL A 232 -0.58 19.06 -1.87
CA VAL A 232 -1.77 18.24 -1.60
C VAL A 232 -2.78 18.41 -2.73
N LEU A 233 -3.11 17.32 -3.44
CA LEU A 233 -4.08 17.30 -4.53
C LEU A 233 -5.41 16.69 -4.10
N ARG A 234 -6.51 17.30 -4.56
CA ARG A 234 -7.86 16.77 -4.44
C ARG A 234 -8.66 17.01 -5.71
N GLY A 235 -9.21 15.94 -6.30
CA GLY A 235 -10.08 16.04 -7.48
C GLY A 235 -9.48 16.82 -8.66
N GLY A 236 -8.17 16.71 -8.88
CA GLY A 236 -7.44 17.38 -9.96
C GLY A 236 -7.02 18.82 -9.68
N ARG A 237 -7.20 19.33 -8.46
CA ARG A 237 -6.83 20.69 -8.03
C ARG A 237 -5.80 20.65 -6.91
N LEU A 238 -4.97 21.67 -6.84
CA LEU A 238 -4.08 21.91 -5.71
C LEU A 238 -4.89 22.50 -4.55
N GLU A 239 -4.94 21.79 -3.43
CA GLU A 239 -5.62 22.25 -2.21
C GLU A 239 -4.68 23.07 -1.32
N GLU A 240 -3.43 22.63 -1.21
CA GLU A 240 -2.42 23.25 -0.37
C GLU A 240 -1.01 22.88 -0.85
N ALA A 241 -0.05 23.80 -0.74
CA ALA A 241 1.37 23.51 -0.96
C ALA A 241 2.24 24.39 -0.06
N GLY A 242 3.37 23.84 0.36
CA GLY A 242 4.33 24.58 1.19
C GLY A 242 5.44 23.68 1.74
N PRO A 243 6.34 24.26 2.56
CA PRO A 243 7.35 23.48 3.28
C PRO A 243 6.68 22.39 4.10
N THR A 244 7.26 21.19 4.07
CA THR A 244 6.69 19.98 4.69
C THR A 244 6.21 20.22 6.12
N ARG A 245 7.07 20.80 6.96
CA ARG A 245 6.73 21.04 8.36
C ARG A 245 5.55 22.00 8.53
N ALA A 246 5.48 23.06 7.72
CA ALA A 246 4.39 24.03 7.82
C ALA A 246 3.03 23.40 7.46
N VAL A 247 2.98 22.63 6.35
CA VAL A 247 1.76 21.94 5.91
C VAL A 247 1.28 20.90 6.93
N LEU A 248 2.22 20.21 7.60
CA LEU A 248 1.87 19.15 8.55
C LEU A 248 1.52 19.65 9.95
N GLU A 249 2.20 20.69 10.46
CA GLU A 249 1.93 21.25 11.79
C GLU A 249 0.75 22.23 11.79
N GLN A 250 0.55 22.98 10.69
CA GLN A 250 -0.47 24.02 10.58
C GLN A 250 -1.18 23.96 9.21
N PRO A 251 -1.92 22.88 8.91
CA PRO A 251 -2.62 22.75 7.65
C PRO A 251 -3.63 23.88 7.45
N ALA A 252 -3.50 24.62 6.34
CA ALA A 252 -4.43 25.70 5.98
C ALA A 252 -5.74 25.13 5.39
N SER A 253 -5.66 23.99 4.69
CA SER A 253 -6.80 23.31 4.10
C SER A 253 -7.47 22.35 5.10
N ARG A 254 -8.80 22.43 5.22
CA ARG A 254 -9.57 21.44 5.98
C ARG A 254 -9.38 20.02 5.44
N TYR A 255 -9.18 19.88 4.15
CA TYR A 255 -8.92 18.59 3.52
C TYR A 255 -7.57 18.01 3.97
N THR A 256 -6.50 18.83 3.97
CA THR A 256 -5.18 18.44 4.48
C THR A 256 -5.27 18.00 5.95
N ALA A 257 -5.98 18.78 6.78
CA ALA A 257 -6.20 18.42 8.19
C ALA A 257 -6.90 17.06 8.35
N THR A 258 -7.89 16.76 7.49
CA THR A 258 -8.57 15.46 7.49
C THR A 258 -7.63 14.33 7.06
N LEU A 259 -6.84 14.53 6.00
CA LEU A 259 -5.85 13.53 5.54
C LEU A 259 -4.82 13.20 6.64
N LEU A 260 -4.38 14.22 7.39
CA LEU A 260 -3.44 14.04 8.50
C LEU A 260 -4.06 13.26 9.66
N ALA A 261 -5.31 13.59 10.02
CA ALA A 261 -6.05 12.87 11.07
C ALA A 261 -6.32 11.40 10.70
N ASP A 262 -6.50 11.11 9.41
CA ASP A 262 -6.74 9.76 8.90
C ASP A 262 -5.44 8.94 8.75
N ALA A 263 -4.25 9.58 8.83
CA ALA A 263 -2.96 8.90 8.62
C ALA A 263 -2.50 8.17 9.89
N PRO A 264 -2.56 6.81 9.96
CA PRO A 264 -2.27 6.07 11.19
C PRO A 264 -0.83 6.25 11.69
N ALA A 265 0.12 6.49 10.80
CA ALA A 265 1.53 6.67 11.16
C ALA A 265 1.83 8.05 11.76
N LEU A 266 0.99 9.06 11.48
CA LEU A 266 1.11 10.42 12.01
C LEU A 266 0.17 10.67 13.20
N ALA A 267 -0.82 9.79 13.43
CA ALA A 267 -1.72 9.90 14.56
C ALA A 267 -1.00 9.51 15.86
N ASP A 268 -1.18 10.31 16.89
CA ASP A 268 -0.70 9.99 18.26
C ASP A 268 -1.67 8.98 18.92
N GLU A 269 -1.85 7.83 18.28
CA GLU A 269 -2.71 6.78 18.79
C GLU A 269 -1.92 5.84 19.70
N SER A 270 -2.31 5.76 20.97
CA SER A 270 -1.82 4.74 21.89
C SER A 270 -2.41 3.37 21.53
N PRO A 271 -1.64 2.28 21.66
CA PRO A 271 -2.19 0.93 21.53
C PRO A 271 -3.39 0.69 22.43
N ARG A 272 -4.29 -0.18 22.01
CA ARG A 272 -5.47 -0.53 22.82
C ARG A 272 -5.08 -1.00 24.21
N VAL A 273 -5.83 -0.54 25.20
CA VAL A 273 -5.63 -0.97 26.60
C VAL A 273 -5.85 -2.48 26.69
N PRO A 274 -4.89 -3.23 27.26
CA PRO A 274 -5.02 -4.67 27.41
C PRO A 274 -6.27 -5.04 28.21
N ARG A 275 -7.04 -6.00 27.71
CA ARG A 275 -8.16 -6.60 28.43
C ARG A 275 -7.63 -7.62 29.45
N PRO A 276 -8.38 -7.93 30.52
CA PRO A 276 -8.04 -9.07 31.37
C PRO A 276 -7.93 -10.35 30.54
N PRO A 277 -6.88 -11.17 30.74
CA PRO A 277 -6.66 -12.36 29.93
C PRO A 277 -7.82 -13.34 30.06
N ALA A 278 -8.32 -13.83 28.93
CA ALA A 278 -9.39 -14.83 28.84
C ALA A 278 -8.88 -16.07 28.09
N ALA A 279 -9.62 -17.18 28.20
CA ALA A 279 -9.28 -18.39 27.45
C ALA A 279 -9.31 -18.14 25.95
N PRO A 280 -8.29 -18.56 25.18
CA PRO A 280 -8.24 -18.34 23.75
C PRO A 280 -9.37 -19.08 23.02
N PHE A 281 -10.06 -18.36 22.13
CA PHE A 281 -11.13 -18.88 21.29
C PHE A 281 -10.57 -19.51 20.01
N VAL A 282 -9.53 -18.90 19.43
CA VAL A 282 -8.75 -19.49 18.32
C VAL A 282 -7.40 -19.90 18.89
N VAL A 283 -7.00 -21.13 18.65
CA VAL A 283 -5.71 -21.69 19.11
C VAL A 283 -4.99 -22.30 17.93
N VAL A 284 -3.79 -21.81 17.67
CA VAL A 284 -2.85 -22.37 16.70
C VAL A 284 -1.70 -22.99 17.49
N GLU A 285 -1.45 -24.30 17.29
CA GLU A 285 -0.47 -25.07 18.06
C GLU A 285 0.54 -25.72 17.13
N ARG A 286 1.81 -25.31 17.27
CA ARG A 286 2.98 -25.91 16.59
C ARG A 286 2.76 -26.11 15.08
N LEU A 287 2.16 -25.09 14.44
CA LEU A 287 1.78 -25.15 13.03
C LEU A 287 3.01 -25.24 12.13
N VAL A 288 3.04 -26.25 11.26
CA VAL A 288 4.03 -26.40 10.21
C VAL A 288 3.32 -26.52 8.86
N HIS A 289 3.83 -25.78 7.87
CA HIS A 289 3.32 -25.89 6.50
C HIS A 289 4.46 -25.88 5.48
N GLU A 290 4.49 -26.90 4.62
CA GLU A 290 5.48 -27.07 3.57
C GLU A 290 4.79 -27.05 2.20
N TYR A 291 5.38 -26.32 1.25
CA TYR A 291 5.03 -26.33 -0.16
C TYR A 291 6.05 -27.18 -0.94
N GLY A 292 5.62 -27.86 -1.98
CA GLY A 292 6.48 -28.72 -2.78
C GLY A 292 6.64 -30.11 -2.16
N ARG A 293 7.54 -30.93 -2.73
CA ARG A 293 7.87 -32.28 -2.26
C ARG A 293 9.35 -32.57 -2.50
N GLY A 294 9.95 -33.38 -1.64
CA GLY A 294 11.34 -33.82 -1.78
C GLY A 294 12.35 -32.68 -1.60
N ALA A 295 13.34 -32.61 -2.47
CA ALA A 295 14.43 -31.62 -2.39
C ALA A 295 13.96 -30.17 -2.65
N ASP A 296 12.82 -29.98 -3.31
CA ASP A 296 12.23 -28.67 -3.59
C ASP A 296 11.20 -28.24 -2.53
N ALA A 297 11.10 -28.98 -1.41
CA ALA A 297 10.18 -28.62 -0.33
C ALA A 297 10.64 -27.32 0.35
N HIS A 298 9.72 -26.33 0.37
CA HIS A 298 9.92 -25.07 1.07
C HIS A 298 9.02 -25.01 2.30
N ARG A 299 9.62 -24.88 3.48
CA ARG A 299 8.89 -24.73 4.75
C ARG A 299 8.49 -23.26 4.94
N ALA A 300 7.24 -22.94 4.62
CA ALA A 300 6.70 -21.59 4.70
C ALA A 300 6.25 -21.21 6.13
N VAL A 301 5.91 -22.20 6.96
CA VAL A 301 5.55 -22.04 8.39
C VAL A 301 6.25 -23.11 9.18
N ASP A 302 6.92 -22.74 10.27
CA ASP A 302 7.76 -23.62 11.06
C ASP A 302 7.53 -23.39 12.57
N ASP A 303 6.81 -24.33 13.20
CA ASP A 303 6.50 -24.37 14.64
C ASP A 303 5.81 -23.09 15.17
N VAL A 304 4.80 -22.59 14.46
CA VAL A 304 4.07 -21.37 14.85
C VAL A 304 2.96 -21.70 15.81
N GLY A 305 2.88 -20.95 16.93
CA GLY A 305 1.82 -21.04 17.92
C GLY A 305 1.37 -19.69 18.43
N PHE A 306 0.05 -19.47 18.55
CA PHE A 306 -0.56 -18.29 19.19
C PHE A 306 -2.03 -18.56 19.54
N GLY A 307 -2.58 -17.70 20.43
CA GLY A 307 -3.98 -17.73 20.81
C GLY A 307 -4.68 -16.41 20.53
N ILE A 308 -5.98 -16.44 20.19
CA ILE A 308 -6.82 -15.26 19.99
C ILE A 308 -8.02 -15.37 20.95
N GLU A 309 -8.24 -14.40 21.78
CA GLU A 309 -9.40 -14.32 22.65
C GLU A 309 -10.66 -13.95 21.85
N ARG A 310 -11.82 -14.36 22.33
CA ARG A 310 -13.07 -14.07 21.63
C ARG A 310 -13.37 -12.57 21.64
N GLY A 311 -13.76 -12.02 20.48
CA GLY A 311 -14.11 -10.60 20.33
C GLY A 311 -12.90 -9.68 20.34
N THR A 312 -11.68 -10.21 20.16
CA THR A 312 -10.44 -9.43 20.05
C THR A 312 -9.84 -9.50 18.65
N THR A 313 -8.89 -8.61 18.41
CA THR A 313 -8.08 -8.57 17.18
C THR A 313 -6.67 -9.03 17.49
N HIS A 314 -6.25 -10.13 16.85
CA HIS A 314 -4.86 -10.59 16.85
C HIS A 314 -4.18 -10.23 15.53
N ALA A 315 -3.10 -9.44 15.59
CA ALA A 315 -2.34 -9.08 14.41
C ALA A 315 -1.19 -10.07 14.14
N LEU A 316 -1.07 -10.52 12.88
CA LEU A 316 0.10 -11.22 12.36
C LEU A 316 0.91 -10.26 11.51
N VAL A 317 2.14 -9.94 11.93
CA VAL A 317 3.01 -8.98 11.25
C VAL A 317 4.35 -9.60 10.85
N GLY A 318 5.03 -8.99 9.89
CA GLY A 318 6.35 -9.42 9.39
C GLY A 318 6.52 -9.11 7.90
N GLU A 319 7.71 -9.31 7.39
CA GLU A 319 8.06 -9.07 5.97
C GLU A 319 7.26 -9.94 5.00
N SER A 320 7.26 -9.56 3.72
CA SER A 320 6.69 -10.38 2.65
C SER A 320 7.37 -11.76 2.61
N GLY A 321 6.56 -12.82 2.45
CA GLY A 321 7.08 -14.20 2.47
C GLY A 321 7.33 -14.79 3.88
N SER A 322 7.04 -14.08 4.98
CA SER A 322 7.21 -14.61 6.35
C SER A 322 6.17 -15.67 6.77
N GLY A 323 5.23 -16.05 5.90
CA GLY A 323 4.26 -17.12 6.16
C GLY A 323 2.87 -16.65 6.62
N LYS A 324 2.61 -15.34 6.79
CA LYS A 324 1.34 -14.76 7.29
C LYS A 324 0.10 -15.25 6.54
N THR A 325 0.08 -15.06 5.22
CA THR A 325 -1.04 -15.51 4.36
C THR A 325 -1.24 -17.03 4.42
N THR A 326 -0.16 -17.81 4.51
CA THR A 326 -0.23 -19.28 4.66
C THR A 326 -0.93 -19.66 5.96
N ILE A 327 -0.58 -18.99 7.07
CA ILE A 327 -1.24 -19.20 8.38
C ILE A 327 -2.71 -18.77 8.29
N GLY A 328 -3.00 -17.59 7.74
CA GLY A 328 -4.40 -17.13 7.57
C GLY A 328 -5.26 -18.10 6.77
N ARG A 329 -4.73 -18.62 5.67
CA ARG A 329 -5.43 -19.62 4.85
C ARG A 329 -5.59 -20.97 5.57
N ALA A 330 -4.63 -21.36 6.42
CA ALA A 330 -4.75 -22.55 7.25
C ALA A 330 -5.84 -22.37 8.32
N VAL A 331 -5.88 -21.21 9.02
CA VAL A 331 -6.93 -20.88 10.00
C VAL A 331 -8.31 -20.83 9.34
N ALA A 332 -8.42 -20.28 8.13
CA ALA A 332 -9.66 -20.28 7.35
C ALA A 332 -10.00 -21.66 6.73
N GLY A 333 -9.16 -22.69 6.94
CA GLY A 333 -9.38 -24.06 6.46
C GLY A 333 -9.21 -24.25 4.95
N PHE A 334 -8.47 -23.36 4.26
CA PHE A 334 -8.14 -23.54 2.83
C PHE A 334 -6.96 -24.48 2.63
N HIS A 335 -5.99 -24.47 3.56
CA HIS A 335 -4.82 -25.36 3.53
C HIS A 335 -4.84 -26.32 4.71
N ALA A 336 -4.42 -27.57 4.47
CA ALA A 336 -4.09 -28.48 5.56
C ALA A 336 -2.65 -28.20 5.96
N PRO A 337 -2.36 -27.98 7.25
CA PRO A 337 -0.98 -27.91 7.70
C PRO A 337 -0.27 -29.26 7.51
N SER A 338 1.06 -29.24 7.38
CA SER A 338 1.88 -30.45 7.33
C SER A 338 2.02 -31.11 8.70
N ALA A 339 2.00 -30.28 9.78
CA ALA A 339 1.96 -30.72 11.18
C ALA A 339 1.35 -29.62 12.06
N GLY A 340 1.04 -29.96 13.32
CA GLY A 340 0.40 -29.09 14.27
C GLY A 340 -1.13 -29.08 14.15
N GLY A 341 -1.79 -28.19 14.91
CA GLY A 341 -3.24 -28.13 15.00
C GLY A 341 -3.79 -26.70 15.00
N ILE A 342 -5.04 -26.56 14.58
CA ILE A 342 -5.79 -25.30 14.63
C ILE A 342 -7.16 -25.60 15.20
N ARG A 343 -7.56 -24.86 16.24
CA ARG A 343 -8.86 -25.01 16.89
C ARG A 343 -9.59 -23.69 16.99
N ILE A 344 -10.89 -23.67 16.68
CA ILE A 344 -11.79 -22.53 16.86
C ILE A 344 -12.91 -22.96 17.81
N GLY A 345 -12.90 -22.43 19.03
CA GLY A 345 -13.72 -22.94 20.13
C GLY A 345 -13.40 -24.42 20.39
N HIS A 346 -14.40 -25.28 20.23
CA HIS A 346 -14.25 -26.72 20.36
C HIS A 346 -14.01 -27.46 19.03
N ARG A 347 -13.97 -26.74 17.89
CA ARG A 347 -13.82 -27.34 16.56
C ARG A 347 -12.36 -27.43 16.13
N ASP A 348 -11.96 -28.62 15.72
CA ASP A 348 -10.69 -28.83 15.02
C ASP A 348 -10.85 -28.43 13.55
N VAL A 349 -10.12 -27.40 13.11
CA VAL A 349 -10.17 -26.86 11.76
C VAL A 349 -9.61 -27.85 10.74
N VAL A 350 -8.57 -28.61 11.11
CA VAL A 350 -7.90 -29.56 10.21
C VAL A 350 -8.83 -30.71 9.89
N ALA A 351 -9.44 -31.29 10.92
CA ALA A 351 -10.42 -32.38 10.79
C ALA A 351 -11.69 -31.91 10.05
N ALA A 352 -12.18 -30.71 10.37
CA ALA A 352 -13.42 -30.16 9.80
C ALA A 352 -13.21 -29.46 8.44
N ARG A 353 -12.01 -29.45 7.86
CA ARG A 353 -11.69 -28.68 6.64
C ARG A 353 -12.62 -28.94 5.45
N ARG A 354 -13.10 -30.18 5.29
CA ARG A 354 -14.03 -30.57 4.22
C ARG A 354 -15.51 -30.34 4.61
N ASP A 355 -15.76 -30.02 5.88
CA ASP A 355 -17.12 -29.75 6.35
C ASP A 355 -17.54 -28.32 5.98
N ARG A 356 -18.67 -28.19 5.31
CA ARG A 356 -19.26 -26.90 4.98
C ARG A 356 -19.61 -26.08 6.22
N SER A 357 -19.84 -26.70 7.37
CA SER A 357 -20.15 -26.01 8.62
C SER A 357 -18.99 -25.18 9.13
N LEU A 358 -17.73 -25.54 8.81
CA LEU A 358 -16.55 -24.72 9.12
C LEU A 358 -16.63 -23.34 8.44
N ARG A 359 -17.14 -23.32 7.18
CA ARG A 359 -17.27 -22.06 6.41
C ARG A 359 -18.23 -21.05 7.04
N ARG A 360 -19.11 -21.50 7.95
CA ARG A 360 -19.97 -20.60 8.73
C ARG A 360 -19.26 -20.02 9.94
N VAL A 361 -18.26 -20.72 10.47
CA VAL A 361 -17.52 -20.29 11.68
C VAL A 361 -16.41 -19.32 11.35
N VAL A 362 -15.71 -19.55 10.24
CA VAL A 362 -14.57 -18.72 9.82
C VAL A 362 -14.69 -18.30 8.37
N GLN A 363 -14.46 -17.00 8.13
CA GLN A 363 -14.41 -16.40 6.80
C GLN A 363 -13.08 -15.73 6.54
N LEU A 364 -12.70 -15.61 5.25
CA LEU A 364 -11.49 -14.95 4.79
C LEU A 364 -11.85 -13.77 3.89
N VAL A 365 -11.37 -12.60 4.24
CA VAL A 365 -11.30 -11.42 3.36
C VAL A 365 -9.89 -11.36 2.80
N SER A 366 -9.75 -11.56 1.50
CA SER A 366 -8.45 -11.65 0.82
C SER A 366 -7.87 -10.29 0.47
N GLN A 367 -6.55 -10.23 0.29
CA GLN A 367 -5.75 -9.06 -0.04
C GLN A 367 -6.26 -8.30 -1.28
N ASN A 368 -6.66 -9.02 -2.33
CA ASN A 368 -7.11 -8.41 -3.57
C ASN A 368 -8.63 -8.56 -3.76
N PRO A 369 -9.41 -7.51 -3.48
CA PRO A 369 -10.86 -7.55 -3.64
C PRO A 369 -11.29 -7.72 -5.11
N PHE A 370 -10.46 -7.25 -6.09
CA PHE A 370 -10.75 -7.45 -7.50
C PHE A 370 -10.74 -8.92 -7.90
N ALA A 371 -9.74 -9.67 -7.44
CA ALA A 371 -9.62 -11.09 -7.74
C ALA A 371 -10.64 -11.95 -6.98
N SER A 372 -11.23 -11.41 -5.91
CA SER A 372 -12.18 -12.13 -5.05
C SER A 372 -13.64 -12.02 -5.49
N LEU A 373 -13.99 -11.07 -6.36
CA LEU A 373 -15.33 -10.82 -6.86
C LEU A 373 -15.44 -11.26 -8.33
N ASP A 374 -16.48 -12.03 -8.68
CA ASP A 374 -16.76 -12.36 -10.09
C ASP A 374 -17.20 -11.07 -10.82
N PRO A 375 -16.47 -10.62 -11.86
CA PRO A 375 -16.77 -9.37 -12.57
C PRO A 375 -18.10 -9.36 -13.33
N ARG A 376 -18.73 -10.53 -13.48
CA ARG A 376 -20.03 -10.72 -14.16
C ARG A 376 -21.23 -10.72 -13.22
N ARG A 377 -21.00 -10.83 -11.90
CA ARG A 377 -22.04 -10.82 -10.87
C ARG A 377 -22.23 -9.42 -10.32
N THR A 378 -23.48 -9.06 -10.02
CA THR A 378 -23.78 -7.84 -9.29
C THR A 378 -23.28 -7.93 -7.84
N VAL A 379 -23.17 -6.78 -7.18
CA VAL A 379 -22.84 -6.70 -5.76
C VAL A 379 -23.79 -7.52 -4.92
N ALA A 380 -25.10 -7.41 -5.15
CA ALA A 380 -26.12 -8.18 -4.43
C ALA A 380 -25.94 -9.70 -4.61
N GLN A 381 -25.62 -10.13 -5.83
CA GLN A 381 -25.36 -11.55 -6.11
C GLN A 381 -24.08 -12.03 -5.42
N SER A 382 -23.03 -11.20 -5.39
CA SER A 382 -21.75 -11.52 -4.74
C SER A 382 -21.89 -11.62 -3.22
N ILE A 383 -22.62 -10.67 -2.60
CA ILE A 383 -22.87 -10.67 -1.15
C ILE A 383 -23.77 -11.85 -0.77
N GLY A 384 -24.83 -12.15 -1.56
CA GLY A 384 -25.78 -13.20 -1.26
C GLY A 384 -25.28 -14.64 -1.50
N GLU A 385 -24.17 -14.81 -2.22
CA GLU A 385 -23.62 -16.11 -2.59
C GLU A 385 -23.37 -17.07 -1.40
N PRO A 386 -22.76 -16.64 -0.28
CA PRO A 386 -22.56 -17.52 0.86
C PRO A 386 -23.87 -18.07 1.45
N LEU A 387 -24.91 -17.25 1.53
CA LEU A 387 -26.23 -17.69 2.02
C LEU A 387 -26.92 -18.67 1.05
N GLN A 388 -26.75 -18.49 -0.26
CA GLN A 388 -27.27 -19.41 -1.27
C GLN A 388 -26.60 -20.77 -1.17
N ASN A 389 -25.30 -20.81 -0.92
CA ASN A 389 -24.50 -22.05 -0.88
C ASN A 389 -24.56 -22.75 0.47
N LEU A 390 -24.61 -22.02 1.57
CA LEU A 390 -24.56 -22.56 2.93
C LEU A 390 -25.90 -22.52 3.66
N GLY A 391 -26.89 -21.74 3.18
CA GLY A 391 -28.16 -21.47 3.86
C GLY A 391 -28.03 -20.44 4.97
N ALA A 392 -29.11 -20.16 5.69
CA ALA A 392 -29.14 -19.30 6.87
C ALA A 392 -28.26 -19.84 8.02
N PRO A 393 -27.95 -19.07 9.07
CA PRO A 393 -27.18 -19.55 10.23
C PRO A 393 -27.74 -20.82 10.88
N ASP A 394 -29.05 -21.00 10.85
CA ASP A 394 -29.77 -22.21 11.32
C ASP A 394 -29.72 -23.40 10.33
N GLY A 395 -29.12 -23.20 9.14
CA GLY A 395 -28.96 -24.23 8.12
C GLY A 395 -30.14 -24.38 7.14
N ARG A 396 -31.26 -23.65 7.33
CA ARG A 396 -32.39 -23.70 6.39
C ARG A 396 -32.08 -22.91 5.10
N ARG A 397 -32.74 -23.29 4.01
CA ARG A 397 -32.71 -22.53 2.78
C ARG A 397 -33.55 -21.26 2.91
N LEU A 398 -33.01 -20.14 2.42
CA LEU A 398 -33.70 -18.87 2.38
C LEU A 398 -34.59 -18.77 1.14
N ASP A 399 -35.75 -18.15 1.28
CA ASP A 399 -36.54 -17.73 0.14
C ASP A 399 -35.92 -16.46 -0.52
N ARG A 400 -36.43 -16.10 -1.70
CA ARG A 400 -35.86 -14.97 -2.48
C ARG A 400 -36.05 -13.62 -1.76
N ARG A 401 -37.13 -13.43 -1.02
CA ARG A 401 -37.42 -12.18 -0.31
C ARG A 401 -36.52 -12.03 0.91
N GLU A 402 -36.37 -13.09 1.69
CA GLU A 402 -35.51 -13.12 2.86
C GLU A 402 -34.04 -12.92 2.47
N LEU A 403 -33.57 -13.60 1.40
CA LEU A 403 -32.24 -13.39 0.87
C LEU A 403 -32.01 -11.92 0.46
N ALA A 404 -32.95 -11.32 -0.28
CA ALA A 404 -32.85 -9.93 -0.69
C ALA A 404 -32.83 -8.97 0.52
N SER A 405 -33.65 -9.22 1.55
CA SER A 405 -33.66 -8.43 2.78
C SER A 405 -32.32 -8.52 3.52
N ARG A 406 -31.73 -9.72 3.67
CA ARG A 406 -30.42 -9.88 4.32
C ARG A 406 -29.28 -9.23 3.53
N VAL A 407 -29.34 -9.31 2.20
CA VAL A 407 -28.36 -8.64 1.33
C VAL A 407 -28.46 -7.12 1.48
N SER A 408 -29.68 -6.54 1.50
CA SER A 408 -29.87 -5.11 1.71
C SER A 408 -29.34 -4.67 3.08
N ALA A 409 -29.60 -5.45 4.14
CA ALA A 409 -29.06 -5.19 5.47
C ALA A 409 -27.51 -5.25 5.48
N ALA A 410 -26.91 -6.23 4.81
CA ALA A 410 -25.46 -6.35 4.71
C ALA A 410 -24.82 -5.16 3.96
N ILE A 411 -25.46 -4.66 2.89
CA ILE A 411 -25.04 -3.45 2.16
C ILE A 411 -25.05 -2.24 3.09
N ALA A 412 -26.11 -2.08 3.88
CA ALA A 412 -26.22 -0.99 4.85
C ALA A 412 -25.20 -1.08 5.98
N HIS A 413 -24.95 -2.29 6.53
CA HIS A 413 -23.96 -2.52 7.59
C HIS A 413 -22.54 -2.11 7.19
N VAL A 414 -22.18 -2.26 5.92
CA VAL A 414 -20.85 -1.81 5.43
C VAL A 414 -20.85 -0.40 4.87
N ALA A 415 -21.92 0.37 5.13
CA ALA A 415 -22.08 1.76 4.68
C ALA A 415 -21.88 1.94 3.16
N LEU A 416 -22.43 1.04 2.35
CA LEU A 416 -22.56 1.19 0.91
C LEU A 416 -23.89 1.85 0.57
N PRO A 417 -23.96 2.64 -0.54
CA PRO A 417 -25.22 3.18 -1.02
C PRO A 417 -26.24 2.08 -1.34
N PRO A 418 -27.54 2.29 -1.11
CA PRO A 418 -28.58 1.26 -1.36
C PRO A 418 -28.59 0.74 -2.80
N ASP A 419 -28.30 1.60 -3.78
CA ASP A 419 -28.24 1.26 -5.20
C ASP A 419 -26.97 0.49 -5.60
N ALA A 420 -26.00 0.36 -4.69
CA ALA A 420 -24.78 -0.43 -4.95
C ALA A 420 -25.08 -1.89 -5.28
N GLY A 421 -26.19 -2.45 -4.79
CA GLY A 421 -26.59 -3.84 -5.02
C GLY A 421 -26.69 -4.25 -6.48
N ASP A 422 -27.12 -3.33 -7.34
CA ASP A 422 -27.34 -3.57 -8.78
C ASP A 422 -26.09 -3.35 -9.62
N ARG A 423 -25.03 -2.73 -9.06
CA ARG A 423 -23.79 -2.44 -9.76
C ARG A 423 -22.92 -3.67 -9.94
N LEU A 424 -22.08 -3.63 -10.98
CA LEU A 424 -21.00 -4.60 -11.17
C LEU A 424 -19.71 -4.17 -10.44
N PRO A 425 -18.82 -5.10 -10.05
CA PRO A 425 -17.58 -4.76 -9.35
C PRO A 425 -16.72 -3.70 -10.05
N ARG A 426 -16.71 -3.68 -11.39
CA ARG A 426 -15.96 -2.68 -12.17
C ARG A 426 -16.47 -1.24 -12.04
N GLU A 427 -17.70 -1.06 -11.56
CA GLU A 427 -18.34 0.24 -11.38
C GLU A 427 -18.12 0.83 -9.96
N LEU A 428 -17.41 0.09 -9.12
CA LEU A 428 -17.10 0.44 -7.74
C LEU A 428 -15.66 0.95 -7.60
N SER A 429 -15.43 1.85 -6.63
CA SER A 429 -14.08 2.21 -6.18
C SER A 429 -13.40 1.05 -5.43
N GLY A 430 -12.08 1.13 -5.19
CA GLY A 430 -11.33 0.14 -4.40
C GLY A 430 -11.93 -0.09 -3.02
N GLY A 431 -12.18 0.99 -2.28
CA GLY A 431 -12.80 0.91 -0.95
C GLY A 431 -14.23 0.35 -0.95
N GLN A 432 -15.03 0.69 -1.98
CA GLN A 432 -16.37 0.10 -2.14
C GLN A 432 -16.29 -1.41 -2.40
N ARG A 433 -15.36 -1.88 -3.23
CA ARG A 433 -15.14 -3.32 -3.44
C ARG A 433 -14.71 -4.02 -2.16
N GLN A 434 -13.85 -3.39 -1.37
CA GLN A 434 -13.44 -3.93 -0.07
C GLN A 434 -14.63 -4.06 0.89
N ARG A 435 -15.50 -3.05 0.95
CA ARG A 435 -16.75 -3.12 1.72
C ARG A 435 -17.66 -4.26 1.24
N VAL A 436 -17.74 -4.53 -0.07
CA VAL A 436 -18.48 -5.68 -0.63
C VAL A 436 -17.85 -7.01 -0.17
N ALA A 437 -16.52 -7.12 -0.20
CA ALA A 437 -15.82 -8.33 0.26
C ALA A 437 -16.07 -8.59 1.77
N ILE A 438 -16.04 -7.52 2.58
CA ILE A 438 -16.39 -7.59 4.01
C ILE A 438 -17.85 -8.01 4.20
N ALA A 439 -18.79 -7.36 3.49
CA ALA A 439 -20.22 -7.71 3.57
C ALA A 439 -20.48 -9.18 3.20
N ARG A 440 -19.83 -9.68 2.13
CA ARG A 440 -19.89 -11.09 1.71
C ARG A 440 -19.39 -12.04 2.79
N ALA A 441 -18.31 -11.68 3.48
CA ALA A 441 -17.77 -12.49 4.57
C ALA A 441 -18.70 -12.51 5.79
N LEU A 442 -19.35 -11.39 6.10
CA LEU A 442 -20.16 -11.21 7.31
C LEU A 442 -21.61 -11.69 7.19
N ILE A 443 -22.16 -11.81 5.96
CA ILE A 443 -23.59 -12.12 5.76
C ILE A 443 -24.04 -13.45 6.36
N ILE A 444 -23.10 -14.37 6.61
CA ILE A 444 -23.34 -15.66 7.27
C ILE A 444 -23.07 -15.65 8.77
N GLU A 445 -22.79 -14.48 9.36
CA GLU A 445 -22.54 -14.26 10.78
C GLU A 445 -21.41 -15.14 11.34
N PRO A 446 -20.18 -15.07 10.79
CA PRO A 446 -19.06 -15.90 11.25
C PRO A 446 -18.59 -15.46 12.64
N ALA A 447 -18.03 -16.40 13.41
CA ALA A 447 -17.41 -16.08 14.70
C ALA A 447 -15.99 -15.53 14.54
N VAL A 448 -15.28 -15.90 13.46
CA VAL A 448 -13.91 -15.50 13.15
C VAL A 448 -13.83 -14.96 11.72
N VAL A 449 -13.14 -13.84 11.56
CA VAL A 449 -12.80 -13.30 10.24
C VAL A 449 -11.29 -13.16 10.13
N VAL A 450 -10.71 -13.81 9.14
CA VAL A 450 -9.33 -13.61 8.73
C VAL A 450 -9.28 -12.47 7.71
N LEU A 451 -8.55 -11.40 8.03
CA LEU A 451 -8.38 -10.21 7.21
C LEU A 451 -6.95 -10.23 6.65
N ASP A 452 -6.77 -10.74 5.42
CA ASP A 452 -5.46 -10.90 4.79
C ASP A 452 -5.12 -9.65 3.97
N GLU A 453 -4.32 -8.74 4.55
CA GLU A 453 -3.93 -7.44 3.98
C GLU A 453 -5.13 -6.63 3.45
N ALA A 454 -6.23 -6.66 4.19
CA ALA A 454 -7.51 -6.12 3.75
C ALA A 454 -7.54 -4.60 3.52
N VAL A 455 -6.51 -3.86 3.91
CA VAL A 455 -6.42 -2.38 3.78
C VAL A 455 -5.16 -1.90 3.06
N SER A 456 -4.22 -2.78 2.69
CA SER A 456 -2.89 -2.41 2.18
C SER A 456 -2.90 -1.71 0.81
N ALA A 457 -3.93 -1.93 -0.02
CA ALA A 457 -4.04 -1.36 -1.37
C ALA A 457 -4.98 -0.14 -1.44
N LEU A 458 -5.31 0.45 -0.28
CA LEU A 458 -6.24 1.57 -0.18
C LEU A 458 -5.49 2.86 0.17
N ASP A 459 -6.01 4.00 -0.30
CA ASP A 459 -5.51 5.29 0.17
C ASP A 459 -5.85 5.52 1.65
N VAL A 460 -5.12 6.43 2.29
CA VAL A 460 -5.15 6.68 3.74
C VAL A 460 -6.56 6.94 4.27
N THR A 461 -7.35 7.77 3.59
CA THR A 461 -8.72 8.10 4.00
C THR A 461 -9.64 6.89 3.93
N VAL A 462 -9.58 6.12 2.83
CA VAL A 462 -10.38 4.90 2.67
C VAL A 462 -9.92 3.82 3.66
N GLN A 463 -8.61 3.70 3.91
CA GLN A 463 -8.05 2.81 4.91
C GLN A 463 -8.59 3.12 6.30
N ALA A 464 -8.57 4.40 6.74
CA ALA A 464 -9.13 4.83 8.01
C ALA A 464 -10.62 4.51 8.14
N GLN A 465 -11.40 4.73 7.07
CA GLN A 465 -12.83 4.40 7.04
C GLN A 465 -13.09 2.89 7.14
N ILE A 466 -12.28 2.04 6.52
CA ILE A 466 -12.41 0.58 6.62
C ILE A 466 -12.03 0.10 8.02
N LEU A 467 -10.96 0.66 8.62
CA LEU A 467 -10.57 0.32 10.00
C LEU A 467 -11.69 0.68 10.98
N ALA A 468 -12.24 1.90 10.92
CA ALA A 468 -13.38 2.32 11.73
C ALA A 468 -14.63 1.44 11.52
N LEU A 469 -14.88 1.01 10.28
CA LEU A 469 -15.94 0.06 9.96
C LEU A 469 -15.71 -1.30 10.65
N LEU A 470 -14.48 -1.84 10.58
CA LEU A 470 -14.13 -3.12 11.21
C LEU A 470 -14.25 -3.05 12.73
N GLU A 471 -13.82 -1.95 13.35
CA GLU A 471 -13.94 -1.70 14.79
C GLU A 471 -15.41 -1.67 15.23
N ARG A 472 -16.25 -0.92 14.51
CA ARG A 472 -17.69 -0.86 14.77
C ARG A 472 -18.35 -2.24 14.65
N LEU A 473 -18.08 -2.95 13.55
CA LEU A 473 -18.64 -4.29 13.31
C LEU A 473 -18.15 -5.31 14.35
N GLN A 474 -16.91 -5.20 14.83
CA GLN A 474 -16.39 -6.03 15.92
C GLN A 474 -17.18 -5.80 17.20
N GLY A 475 -17.43 -4.53 17.57
CA GLY A 475 -18.21 -4.19 18.76
C GLY A 475 -19.68 -4.61 18.67
N GLU A 476 -20.32 -4.40 17.53
CA GLU A 476 -21.74 -4.73 17.30
C GLU A 476 -22.01 -6.24 17.22
N LEU A 477 -21.13 -7.00 16.57
CA LEU A 477 -21.35 -8.41 16.23
C LEU A 477 -20.48 -9.38 17.07
N GLY A 478 -19.60 -8.87 17.96
CA GLY A 478 -18.71 -9.70 18.79
C GLY A 478 -17.70 -10.51 17.96
N LEU A 479 -17.24 -9.99 16.83
CA LEU A 479 -16.36 -10.68 15.90
C LEU A 479 -14.95 -10.84 16.45
N THR A 480 -14.33 -11.99 16.17
CA THR A 480 -12.91 -12.23 16.45
C THR A 480 -12.12 -12.07 15.16
N TYR A 481 -11.07 -11.26 15.18
CA TYR A 481 -10.26 -10.99 13.99
C TYR A 481 -8.86 -11.61 14.08
N LEU A 482 -8.44 -12.28 13.01
CA LEU A 482 -7.05 -12.51 12.69
C LEU A 482 -6.67 -11.51 11.59
N PHE A 483 -5.94 -10.46 11.95
CA PHE A 483 -5.58 -9.36 11.08
C PHE A 483 -4.14 -9.53 10.57
N ILE A 484 -3.97 -9.74 9.29
CA ILE A 484 -2.66 -9.92 8.65
C ILE A 484 -2.28 -8.63 7.95
N THR A 485 -1.14 -8.08 8.29
CA THR A 485 -0.60 -6.86 7.67
C THR A 485 0.92 -6.77 7.82
N HIS A 486 1.54 -5.95 7.01
CA HIS A 486 2.92 -5.50 7.18
C HIS A 486 2.99 -4.05 7.74
N ASP A 487 1.85 -3.37 7.87
CA ASP A 487 1.75 -2.00 8.35
C ASP A 487 1.56 -1.96 9.88
N LEU A 488 2.63 -1.59 10.60
CA LEU A 488 2.63 -1.53 12.07
C LEU A 488 1.84 -0.33 12.61
N ALA A 489 1.66 0.73 11.83
CA ALA A 489 0.81 1.86 12.23
C ALA A 489 -0.66 1.43 12.29
N VAL A 490 -1.11 0.62 11.32
CA VAL A 490 -2.45 0.00 11.35
C VAL A 490 -2.60 -0.94 12.54
N VAL A 491 -1.57 -1.73 12.85
CA VAL A 491 -1.59 -2.65 14.01
C VAL A 491 -1.76 -1.89 15.33
N ARG A 492 -1.09 -0.76 15.48
CA ARG A 492 -1.21 0.11 16.67
C ARG A 492 -2.66 0.49 16.95
N ARG A 493 -3.42 0.79 15.90
CA ARG A 493 -4.82 1.20 15.99
C ARG A 493 -5.77 0.04 16.31
N ILE A 494 -5.65 -1.11 15.61
CA ILE A 494 -6.71 -2.12 15.62
C ILE A 494 -6.42 -3.34 16.52
N ALA A 495 -5.15 -3.64 16.82
CA ALA A 495 -4.77 -4.89 17.48
C ALA A 495 -4.85 -4.85 19.01
N ASP A 496 -5.34 -5.93 19.60
CA ASP A 496 -5.25 -6.20 21.04
C ASP A 496 -3.94 -6.98 21.33
N THR A 497 -3.60 -7.95 20.49
CA THR A 497 -2.38 -8.77 20.59
C THR A 497 -1.68 -8.89 19.24
N VAL A 498 -0.37 -9.13 19.26
CA VAL A 498 0.48 -9.15 18.07
C VAL A 498 1.40 -10.37 18.10
N THR A 499 1.55 -11.04 16.98
CA THR A 499 2.62 -12.02 16.72
C THR A 499 3.46 -11.56 15.54
N VAL A 500 4.77 -11.41 15.78
CA VAL A 500 5.76 -11.03 14.76
C VAL A 500 6.38 -12.28 14.17
N LEU A 501 6.35 -12.39 12.85
CA LEU A 501 6.86 -13.52 12.08
C LEU A 501 8.09 -13.13 11.26
N ARG A 502 9.10 -14.01 11.27
CA ARG A 502 10.26 -13.92 10.39
C ARG A 502 10.58 -15.31 9.83
N GLN A 503 10.64 -15.44 8.50
CA GLN A 503 10.99 -16.70 7.82
C GLN A 503 10.22 -17.93 8.33
N GLY A 504 8.90 -17.79 8.48
CA GLY A 504 8.02 -18.87 8.91
C GLY A 504 7.98 -19.14 10.42
N ARG A 505 8.72 -18.41 11.25
CA ARG A 505 8.81 -18.60 12.70
C ARG A 505 8.31 -17.40 13.48
N VAL A 506 7.79 -17.65 14.68
CA VAL A 506 7.46 -16.58 15.63
C VAL A 506 8.76 -16.05 16.25
N VAL A 507 8.99 -14.75 16.18
CA VAL A 507 10.11 -14.09 16.83
C VAL A 507 9.70 -13.35 18.08
N GLU A 508 8.47 -12.83 18.13
CA GLU A 508 7.91 -12.15 19.30
C GLU A 508 6.39 -12.25 19.30
N THR A 509 5.78 -12.38 20.49
CA THR A 509 4.33 -12.34 20.68
C THR A 509 3.99 -11.68 22.00
N GLY A 510 2.88 -10.94 22.05
CA GLY A 510 2.43 -10.24 23.27
C GLY A 510 1.24 -9.35 23.00
N THR A 511 0.89 -8.50 23.99
CA THR A 511 -0.08 -7.42 23.77
C THR A 511 0.48 -6.40 22.80
N ALA A 512 -0.40 -5.67 22.10
CA ALA A 512 0.02 -4.61 21.18
C ALA A 512 0.95 -3.59 21.87
N GLU A 513 0.64 -3.21 23.12
CA GLU A 513 1.49 -2.33 23.91
C GLU A 513 2.90 -2.90 24.13
N GLN A 514 3.01 -4.18 24.51
CA GLN A 514 4.30 -4.82 24.77
C GLN A 514 5.17 -4.88 23.52
N VAL A 515 4.59 -5.34 22.40
CA VAL A 515 5.35 -5.58 21.16
C VAL A 515 5.69 -4.26 20.44
N LEU A 516 4.78 -3.26 20.47
CA LEU A 516 4.98 -2.03 19.72
C LEU A 516 5.73 -0.94 20.51
N LEU A 517 5.57 -0.89 21.83
CA LEU A 517 6.22 0.14 22.65
C LEU A 517 7.44 -0.37 23.41
N ARG A 518 7.53 -1.67 23.67
CA ARG A 518 8.63 -2.31 24.44
C ARG A 518 9.12 -3.59 23.77
N PRO A 519 9.53 -3.52 22.49
CA PRO A 519 9.96 -4.70 21.74
C PRO A 519 11.20 -5.33 22.39
N ARG A 520 11.19 -6.66 22.51
CA ARG A 520 12.29 -7.43 23.12
C ARG A 520 13.25 -7.97 22.04
N HIS A 521 12.72 -8.29 20.87
CA HIS A 521 13.50 -8.89 19.78
C HIS A 521 14.05 -7.83 18.83
N ASP A 522 15.32 -7.95 18.42
CA ASP A 522 15.99 -6.99 17.51
C ASP A 522 15.28 -6.81 16.18
N TYR A 523 14.73 -7.89 15.64
CA TYR A 523 13.96 -7.82 14.41
C TYR A 523 12.67 -6.99 14.56
N THR A 524 11.98 -7.11 15.70
CA THR A 524 10.80 -6.28 15.98
C THR A 524 11.19 -4.80 16.09
N ARG A 525 12.32 -4.50 16.74
CA ARG A 525 12.85 -3.13 16.79
C ARG A 525 13.16 -2.60 15.38
N ALA A 526 13.84 -3.40 14.57
CA ALA A 526 14.16 -3.02 13.19
C ALA A 526 12.90 -2.78 12.31
N LEU A 527 11.83 -3.56 12.52
CA LEU A 527 10.54 -3.34 11.84
C LEU A 527 9.89 -2.03 12.28
N LEU A 528 9.90 -1.74 13.58
CA LEU A 528 9.32 -0.50 14.14
C LEU A 528 10.11 0.73 13.71
N ASP A 529 11.44 0.63 13.71
CA ASP A 529 12.33 1.70 13.23
C ASP A 529 12.15 1.98 11.73
N ALA A 530 11.71 0.98 10.96
CA ALA A 530 11.46 1.13 9.54
C ALA A 530 10.12 1.82 9.21
N VAL A 531 9.22 1.97 10.17
CA VAL A 531 7.97 2.74 9.97
C VAL A 531 8.31 4.22 9.79
N PRO A 532 7.87 4.86 8.69
CA PRO A 532 8.13 6.27 8.47
C PRO A 532 7.59 7.11 9.63
N SER A 533 8.48 7.92 10.22
CA SER A 533 8.13 8.82 11.31
C SER A 533 9.15 9.96 11.32
N PRO A 534 8.75 11.18 11.02
CA PRO A 534 9.67 12.30 10.98
C PRO A 534 10.27 12.56 12.37
N ASP A 535 11.57 12.90 12.41
CA ASP A 535 12.34 13.05 13.66
C ASP A 535 11.75 14.11 14.61
N TRP A 536 11.13 15.15 14.06
CA TRP A 536 10.50 16.20 14.85
C TRP A 536 9.19 15.77 15.56
N LEU A 537 8.54 14.68 15.13
CA LEU A 537 7.44 14.04 15.88
C LEU A 537 7.95 13.12 16.99
N ARG A 538 9.20 12.64 16.90
CA ARG A 538 9.82 11.77 17.90
C ARG A 538 10.35 12.55 19.11
N THR A 539 10.56 13.87 18.97
CA THR A 539 11.04 14.74 20.07
C THR A 539 9.83 15.29 20.82
N PRO A 540 9.66 15.04 22.13
CA PRO A 540 8.64 15.72 22.92
C PRO A 540 8.88 17.23 22.80
N SER A 541 7.86 17.98 22.39
CA SER A 541 7.92 19.44 22.39
C SER A 541 8.29 19.93 23.81
N ALA A 542 9.52 20.40 23.97
CA ALA A 542 9.99 21.07 25.20
C ALA A 542 9.46 22.51 25.30
N ALA A 543 8.29 22.77 24.75
CA ALA A 543 7.55 24.01 24.94
C ALA A 543 6.42 23.74 25.94
N GLY A 544 6.79 23.70 27.23
CA GLY A 544 5.83 23.83 28.33
C GLY A 544 5.09 25.15 28.18
N ILE A 545 3.87 25.10 27.69
CA ILE A 545 2.90 26.17 27.89
C ILE A 545 2.25 25.85 29.23
N ASP A 546 2.70 26.58 30.24
CA ASP A 546 2.09 26.64 31.57
C ASP A 546 0.65 27.19 31.41
N PRO A 547 -0.40 26.45 31.78
CA PRO A 547 -1.74 27.01 31.74
C PRO A 547 -1.96 27.84 33.02
N THR A 548 -1.57 29.12 32.96
CA THR A 548 -2.02 30.06 33.99
C THR A 548 -3.53 30.26 33.84
N PRO A 549 -4.32 30.04 34.90
CA PRO A 549 -5.77 30.29 34.83
C PRO A 549 -6.04 31.77 34.67
N LEU A 550 -6.78 32.14 33.62
CA LEU A 550 -7.41 33.47 33.53
C LEU A 550 -8.47 33.57 34.60
N GLU A 551 -8.17 34.35 35.66
CA GLU A 551 -9.18 34.85 36.59
C GLU A 551 -10.15 35.75 35.81
N VAL A 552 -11.43 35.40 35.92
CA VAL A 552 -12.56 36.21 35.48
C VAL A 552 -12.76 37.34 36.48
N ALA A 553 -12.67 38.57 36.02
CA ALA A 553 -13.22 39.75 36.66
C ALA A 553 -14.30 40.36 35.75
#